data_d06dcf7feefbdb15ba4ccd017eb7a446
#
_entry.id   d06dcf7feefbdb15ba4ccd017eb7a446
#
_cell.length_a   1.000
_cell.length_b   1.000
_cell.length_c   1.000
_cell.angle_alpha   90.00
_cell.angle_beta   90.00
_cell.angle_gamma   90.00
#
_symmetry.space_group_name_H-M   'P 1'
#
loop_
_entity.id
_entity.type
_entity.pdbx_description
1 polymer ?
#
loop_
_entity_poly.entity_id
_entity_poly.type
_entity_poly.pdbx_seq_one_letter_code
_entity_poly.pdbx_strand_id
1 'polypeptide(L)'
;MLAASLGVLAGAQQVEWDFKRISQQSARLYGPLGDGQVRIDAWQKLLAQQVTASERDQLQAVNRFFNEQLRFTDDLSLWHEVDYWATPVEALLKGAGDCEDFAIAKYISLRHLGVPAQKLRITYVKALRLNQAHMVLTYYPRPDAVPLVLDNLIGSILPASQRSDLQPVYAFNGEGLWLAGNGAGGSKQVGDSKRLSRWQDLLKKMKAEGFPLDE
;
A
#
# COMPACT_ATOMS: atom_id res chain seq x y z
N MET A 1 20.40 -47.54 -1.03
CA MET A 1 20.89 -46.17 -0.80
C MET A 1 19.96 -45.24 -1.53
N LEU A 2 19.03 -44.58 -0.80
CA LEU A 2 18.15 -43.52 -1.37
C LEU A 2 18.82 -42.16 -1.08
N ALA A 3 19.22 -41.49 -2.13
CA ALA A 3 19.69 -40.12 -2.01
C ALA A 3 18.48 -39.19 -1.95
N ALA A 4 18.25 -38.57 -0.80
CA ALA A 4 17.29 -37.50 -0.66
C ALA A 4 17.87 -36.20 -1.22
N SER A 5 17.35 -35.73 -2.37
CA SER A 5 17.65 -34.42 -2.92
C SER A 5 16.92 -33.36 -2.09
N LEU A 6 17.65 -32.62 -1.27
CA LEU A 6 17.19 -31.38 -0.66
C LEU A 6 17.02 -30.32 -1.78
N GLY A 7 15.80 -30.10 -2.21
CA GLY A 7 15.45 -28.97 -3.05
C GLY A 7 15.57 -27.67 -2.24
N VAL A 8 16.62 -26.90 -2.50
CA VAL A 8 16.73 -25.52 -2.02
C VAL A 8 15.67 -24.70 -2.77
N LEU A 9 14.59 -24.34 -2.07
CA LEU A 9 13.67 -23.32 -2.54
C LEU A 9 14.45 -21.99 -2.57
N ALA A 10 14.83 -21.56 -3.77
CA ALA A 10 15.35 -20.21 -4.00
C ALA A 10 14.21 -19.22 -3.68
N GLY A 11 14.17 -18.75 -2.44
CA GLY A 11 13.37 -17.60 -2.08
C GLY A 11 13.86 -16.41 -2.92
N ALA A 12 12.98 -15.72 -3.63
CA ALA A 12 13.30 -14.47 -4.29
C ALA A 12 13.94 -13.57 -3.23
N GLN A 13 15.19 -13.17 -3.47
CA GLN A 13 15.94 -12.30 -2.56
C GLN A 13 15.19 -10.97 -2.52
N GLN A 14 14.59 -10.66 -1.37
CA GLN A 14 13.88 -9.40 -1.15
C GLN A 14 14.93 -8.29 -1.23
N VAL A 15 14.75 -7.36 -2.18
CA VAL A 15 15.67 -6.22 -2.32
C VAL A 15 15.52 -5.34 -1.09
N GLU A 16 16.56 -5.26 -0.29
CA GLU A 16 16.57 -4.42 0.91
C GLU A 16 16.59 -2.94 0.52
N TRP A 17 15.73 -2.14 1.16
CA TRP A 17 15.69 -0.70 0.95
C TRP A 17 16.80 0.00 1.74
N ASP A 18 17.61 0.79 1.05
CA ASP A 18 18.59 1.67 1.68
C ASP A 18 17.92 2.95 2.18
N PHE A 19 17.40 2.91 3.40
CA PHE A 19 16.71 4.05 4.02
C PHE A 19 17.61 5.29 4.19
N LYS A 20 18.93 5.10 4.34
CA LYS A 20 19.86 6.21 4.36
C LYS A 20 19.89 6.93 3.01
N ARG A 21 19.96 6.17 1.93
CA ARG A 21 19.89 6.69 0.56
C ARG A 21 18.53 7.35 0.29
N ILE A 22 17.43 6.71 0.69
CA ILE A 22 16.07 7.24 0.55
C ILE A 22 15.97 8.59 1.27
N SER A 23 16.38 8.70 2.54
CA SER A 23 16.36 9.96 3.29
C SER A 23 17.24 11.04 2.63
N GLN A 24 18.42 10.68 2.13
CA GLN A 24 19.29 11.63 1.43
C GLN A 24 18.68 12.14 0.13
N GLN A 25 18.10 11.28 -0.70
CA GLN A 25 17.45 11.70 -1.95
C GLN A 25 16.19 12.53 -1.66
N SER A 26 15.38 12.11 -0.69
CA SER A 26 14.19 12.87 -0.28
C SER A 26 14.56 14.25 0.25
N ALA A 27 15.64 14.38 1.03
CA ALA A 27 16.14 15.70 1.46
C ALA A 27 16.59 16.59 0.30
N ARG A 28 17.11 16.02 -0.78
CA ARG A 28 17.47 16.78 -2.00
C ARG A 28 16.23 17.23 -2.77
N LEU A 29 15.19 16.41 -2.81
CA LEU A 29 13.95 16.68 -3.56
C LEU A 29 13.03 17.64 -2.81
N TYR A 30 12.90 17.46 -1.51
CA TYR A 30 11.84 18.12 -0.70
C TYR A 30 12.40 19.12 0.34
N GLY A 31 13.74 19.23 0.45
CA GLY A 31 14.37 20.06 1.48
C GLY A 31 14.52 19.33 2.83
N PRO A 32 14.79 20.06 3.92
CA PRO A 32 15.01 19.48 5.25
C PRO A 32 13.82 18.64 5.71
N LEU A 33 14.05 17.38 6.11
CA LEU A 33 12.98 16.42 6.42
C LEU A 33 12.30 16.68 7.77
N GLY A 34 12.94 17.39 8.71
CA GLY A 34 12.34 17.75 9.99
C GLY A 34 11.71 16.57 10.74
N ASP A 35 10.48 16.76 11.26
CA ASP A 35 9.72 15.70 11.93
C ASP A 35 9.38 14.52 11.01
N GLY A 36 9.43 14.72 9.70
CA GLY A 36 9.24 13.65 8.72
C GLY A 36 10.32 12.59 8.80
N GLN A 37 11.57 12.96 9.12
CA GLN A 37 12.65 11.98 9.31
C GLN A 37 12.31 11.01 10.46
N VAL A 38 11.75 11.50 11.56
CA VAL A 38 11.35 10.65 12.69
C VAL A 38 10.31 9.61 12.27
N ARG A 39 9.34 10.00 11.43
CA ARG A 39 8.31 9.09 10.91
C ARG A 39 8.89 8.09 9.90
N ILE A 40 9.84 8.50 9.05
CA ILE A 40 10.57 7.60 8.13
C ILE A 40 11.40 6.58 8.92
N ASP A 41 12.10 6.99 9.97
CA ASP A 41 12.88 6.10 10.83
C ASP A 41 11.98 5.10 11.57
N ALA A 42 10.81 5.55 12.03
CA ALA A 42 9.80 4.68 12.65
C ALA A 42 9.24 3.67 11.64
N TRP A 43 9.03 4.07 10.38
CA TRP A 43 8.63 3.17 9.31
C TRP A 43 9.71 2.13 9.00
N GLN A 44 10.98 2.53 8.86
CA GLN A 44 12.11 1.61 8.71
C GLN A 44 12.14 0.58 9.85
N LYS A 45 12.01 1.05 11.09
CA LYS A 45 11.98 0.18 12.28
C LYS A 45 10.82 -0.81 12.24
N LEU A 46 9.62 -0.35 11.87
CA LEU A 46 8.46 -1.22 11.68
C LEU A 46 8.77 -2.34 10.69
N LEU A 47 9.25 -1.97 9.49
CA LEU A 47 9.55 -2.94 8.44
C LEU A 47 10.58 -3.98 8.92
N ALA A 48 11.67 -3.54 9.55
CA ALA A 48 12.68 -4.44 10.10
C ALA A 48 12.12 -5.41 11.15
N GLN A 49 11.18 -4.97 11.98
CA GLN A 49 10.54 -5.81 13.00
C GLN A 49 9.54 -6.81 12.41
N GLN A 50 9.00 -6.55 11.23
CA GLN A 50 7.95 -7.36 10.62
C GLN A 50 8.46 -8.35 9.55
N VAL A 51 9.75 -8.35 9.21
CA VAL A 51 10.32 -9.23 8.15
C VAL A 51 9.99 -10.71 8.37
N THR A 52 10.04 -11.20 9.60
CA THR A 52 9.78 -12.62 9.94
C THR A 52 8.39 -12.86 10.52
N ALA A 53 7.56 -11.83 10.61
CA ALA A 53 6.22 -11.94 11.16
C ALA A 53 5.26 -12.67 10.19
N SER A 54 4.16 -13.20 10.74
CA SER A 54 3.09 -13.75 9.89
C SER A 54 2.44 -12.65 9.04
N GLU A 55 1.92 -13.00 7.84
CA GLU A 55 1.19 -12.03 7.01
C GLU A 55 0.10 -11.30 7.80
N ARG A 56 -0.60 -11.99 8.70
CA ARG A 56 -1.62 -11.39 9.55
C ARG A 56 -1.07 -10.30 10.47
N ASP A 57 0.07 -10.57 11.10
CA ASP A 57 0.72 -9.60 11.99
C ASP A 57 1.28 -8.43 11.19
N GLN A 58 1.84 -8.69 10.01
CA GLN A 58 2.28 -7.66 9.07
C GLN A 58 1.13 -6.72 8.66
N LEU A 59 -0.04 -7.27 8.28
CA LEU A 59 -1.23 -6.50 7.94
C LEU A 59 -1.65 -5.59 9.11
N GLN A 60 -1.72 -6.15 10.33
CA GLN A 60 -2.12 -5.38 11.52
C GLN A 60 -1.12 -4.28 11.86
N ALA A 61 0.16 -4.59 11.85
CA ALA A 61 1.23 -3.65 12.18
C ALA A 61 1.29 -2.49 11.18
N VAL A 62 1.25 -2.78 9.87
CA VAL A 62 1.30 -1.78 8.81
C VAL A 62 0.02 -0.92 8.80
N ASN A 63 -1.17 -1.53 8.94
CA ASN A 63 -2.42 -0.78 8.99
C ASN A 63 -2.44 0.20 10.17
N ARG A 64 -2.09 -0.28 11.36
CA ARG A 64 -2.04 0.55 12.57
C ARG A 64 -1.02 1.69 12.42
N PHE A 65 0.18 1.39 11.94
CA PHE A 65 1.25 2.37 11.78
C PHE A 65 0.81 3.57 10.96
N PHE A 66 0.31 3.36 9.74
CA PHE A 66 -0.09 4.48 8.89
C PHE A 66 -1.32 5.21 9.44
N ASN A 67 -2.28 4.49 10.05
CA ASN A 67 -3.43 5.12 10.68
C ASN A 67 -3.07 5.99 11.90
N GLU A 68 -1.95 5.71 12.58
CA GLU A 68 -1.44 6.49 13.71
C GLU A 68 -0.47 7.61 13.27
N GLN A 69 0.31 7.40 12.19
CA GLN A 69 1.34 8.35 11.76
C GLN A 69 0.80 9.44 10.83
N LEU A 70 -0.30 9.19 10.14
CA LEU A 70 -0.88 10.13 9.19
C LEU A 70 -2.22 10.68 9.71
N ARG A 71 -2.37 12.00 9.60
CA ARG A 71 -3.67 12.66 9.78
C ARG A 71 -4.36 12.74 8.42
N PHE A 72 -5.65 12.39 8.36
CA PHE A 72 -6.44 12.57 7.15
C PHE A 72 -6.53 14.06 6.79
N THR A 73 -6.14 14.40 5.57
CA THR A 73 -6.21 15.75 5.01
C THR A 73 -6.39 15.60 3.51
N ASP A 74 -7.38 16.31 2.96
CA ASP A 74 -7.64 16.28 1.53
C ASP A 74 -6.51 16.93 0.72
N ASP A 75 -6.35 16.48 -0.52
CA ASP A 75 -5.28 16.90 -1.42
C ASP A 75 -5.24 18.40 -1.68
N LEU A 76 -6.42 19.01 -1.88
CA LEU A 76 -6.48 20.43 -2.17
C LEU A 76 -5.91 21.26 -1.00
N SER A 77 -6.19 20.83 0.24
CA SER A 77 -5.66 21.47 1.45
C SER A 77 -4.18 21.17 1.66
N LEU A 78 -3.73 19.96 1.31
CA LEU A 78 -2.37 19.48 1.62
C LEU A 78 -1.36 19.82 0.51
N TRP A 79 -1.76 19.63 -0.75
CA TRP A 79 -0.88 19.71 -1.93
C TRP A 79 -1.24 20.85 -2.88
N HIS A 80 -2.41 21.51 -2.69
CA HIS A 80 -2.99 22.51 -3.61
C HIS A 80 -3.31 21.92 -5.00
N GLU A 81 -3.53 20.62 -5.06
CA GLU A 81 -3.95 19.86 -6.23
C GLU A 81 -5.27 19.14 -5.95
N VAL A 82 -6.02 18.79 -6.98
CA VAL A 82 -7.36 18.17 -6.80
C VAL A 82 -7.27 16.69 -6.46
N ASP A 83 -6.19 16.00 -6.90
CA ASP A 83 -6.01 14.56 -6.75
C ASP A 83 -4.51 14.27 -6.94
N TYR A 84 -3.78 14.18 -5.83
CA TYR A 84 -2.34 13.99 -5.75
C TYR A 84 -2.01 12.70 -5.03
N TRP A 85 -1.42 11.73 -5.71
CA TRP A 85 -1.01 10.47 -5.09
C TRP A 85 0.39 10.61 -4.49
N ALA A 86 0.46 10.77 -3.17
CA ALA A 86 1.72 10.90 -2.47
C ALA A 86 2.47 9.56 -2.37
N THR A 87 3.80 9.62 -2.43
CA THR A 87 4.62 8.48 -2.05
C THR A 87 4.53 8.24 -0.53
N PRO A 88 4.89 7.03 -0.03
CA PRO A 88 4.99 6.81 1.42
C PRO A 88 5.91 7.84 2.11
N VAL A 89 6.99 8.27 1.44
CA VAL A 89 7.90 9.29 1.97
C VAL A 89 7.23 10.65 2.03
N GLU A 90 6.59 11.09 0.94
CA GLU A 90 5.86 12.38 0.90
C GLU A 90 4.79 12.44 2.00
N ALA A 91 3.99 11.38 2.15
CA ALA A 91 2.96 11.29 3.19
C ALA A 91 3.57 11.35 4.60
N LEU A 92 4.67 10.63 4.86
CA LEU A 92 5.37 10.65 6.14
C LEU A 92 6.06 11.99 6.40
N LEU A 93 6.57 12.68 5.38
CA LEU A 93 7.12 14.04 5.52
C LEU A 93 6.04 15.02 5.96
N LYS A 94 4.88 14.98 5.36
CA LYS A 94 3.72 15.81 5.74
C LYS A 94 3.08 15.37 7.06
N GLY A 95 3.19 14.08 7.43
CA GLY A 95 2.42 13.47 8.51
C GLY A 95 0.91 13.54 8.25
N ALA A 96 0.53 13.57 6.98
CA ALA A 96 -0.83 13.70 6.52
C ALA A 96 -0.98 13.14 5.10
N GLY A 97 -2.20 12.82 4.71
CA GLY A 97 -2.58 12.36 3.37
C GLY A 97 -4.07 12.07 3.33
N ASP A 98 -4.59 11.77 2.15
CA ASP A 98 -5.96 11.33 2.00
C ASP A 98 -6.08 9.80 1.82
N CYS A 99 -7.24 9.29 1.39
CA CYS A 99 -7.51 7.85 1.43
C CYS A 99 -6.57 7.02 0.54
N GLU A 100 -6.20 7.51 -0.63
CA GLU A 100 -5.26 6.83 -1.52
C GLU A 100 -3.85 6.76 -0.96
N ASP A 101 -3.39 7.82 -0.29
CA ASP A 101 -2.06 7.87 0.31
C ASP A 101 -1.91 6.79 1.40
N PHE A 102 -2.94 6.64 2.25
CA PHE A 102 -2.98 5.54 3.23
C PHE A 102 -2.95 4.17 2.55
N ALA A 103 -3.77 3.97 1.50
CA ALA A 103 -3.85 2.69 0.81
C ALA A 103 -2.55 2.34 0.09
N ILE A 104 -1.93 3.31 -0.60
CA ILE A 104 -0.64 3.20 -1.29
C ILE A 104 0.48 2.88 -0.31
N ALA A 105 0.61 3.64 0.78
CA ALA A 105 1.67 3.45 1.75
C ALA A 105 1.59 2.06 2.41
N LYS A 106 0.38 1.59 2.74
CA LYS A 106 0.14 0.23 3.24
C LYS A 106 0.51 -0.82 2.19
N TYR A 107 0.07 -0.65 0.93
CA TYR A 107 0.39 -1.56 -0.17
C TYR A 107 1.89 -1.71 -0.36
N ILE A 108 2.60 -0.60 -0.51
CA ILE A 108 4.06 -0.56 -0.75
C ILE A 108 4.82 -1.23 0.42
N SER A 109 4.42 -0.95 1.66
CA SER A 109 5.03 -1.54 2.85
C SER A 109 4.84 -3.06 2.91
N LEU A 110 3.62 -3.55 2.65
CA LEU A 110 3.32 -4.99 2.65
C LEU A 110 4.02 -5.71 1.49
N ARG A 111 4.13 -5.07 0.33
CA ARG A 111 4.93 -5.62 -0.79
C ARG A 111 6.40 -5.76 -0.40
N HIS A 112 6.97 -4.75 0.26
CA HIS A 112 8.34 -4.81 0.78
C HIS A 112 8.51 -5.91 1.85
N LEU A 113 7.50 -6.17 2.67
CA LEU A 113 7.53 -7.27 3.65
C LEU A 113 7.33 -8.67 3.03
N GLY A 114 7.21 -8.76 1.70
CA GLY A 114 7.11 -10.03 0.98
C GLY A 114 5.68 -10.53 0.76
N VAL A 115 4.65 -9.78 1.15
CA VAL A 115 3.26 -10.16 0.82
C VAL A 115 3.09 -10.15 -0.70
N PRO A 116 2.67 -11.26 -1.33
CA PRO A 116 2.53 -11.34 -2.79
C PRO A 116 1.57 -10.30 -3.37
N ALA A 117 1.92 -9.71 -4.52
CA ALA A 117 1.07 -8.72 -5.19
C ALA A 117 -0.34 -9.25 -5.49
N GLN A 118 -0.45 -10.54 -5.82
CA GLN A 118 -1.72 -11.21 -6.12
C GLN A 118 -2.70 -11.21 -4.95
N LYS A 119 -2.18 -11.03 -3.72
CA LYS A 119 -2.99 -10.93 -2.50
C LYS A 119 -3.42 -9.51 -2.15
N LEU A 120 -2.85 -8.49 -2.78
CA LEU A 120 -3.06 -7.09 -2.43
C LEU A 120 -3.67 -6.31 -3.58
N ARG A 121 -4.70 -5.50 -3.29
CA ARG A 121 -5.27 -4.57 -4.27
C ARG A 121 -5.64 -3.26 -3.60
N ILE A 122 -5.24 -2.15 -4.20
CA ILE A 122 -5.77 -0.83 -3.89
C ILE A 122 -7.15 -0.77 -4.54
N THR A 123 -8.19 -0.58 -3.74
CA THR A 123 -9.58 -0.73 -4.17
C THR A 123 -10.30 0.60 -4.04
N TYR A 124 -10.78 1.12 -5.17
CA TYR A 124 -11.67 2.26 -5.22
C TYR A 124 -13.09 1.80 -4.87
N VAL A 125 -13.68 2.46 -3.88
CA VAL A 125 -15.00 2.16 -3.36
C VAL A 125 -15.84 3.44 -3.27
N LYS A 126 -17.15 3.30 -3.25
CA LYS A 126 -18.05 4.35 -2.79
C LYS A 126 -18.31 4.12 -1.29
N ALA A 127 -17.94 5.10 -0.45
CA ALA A 127 -18.29 5.12 0.96
C ALA A 127 -19.74 5.59 1.09
N LEU A 128 -20.66 4.64 1.30
CA LEU A 128 -22.10 4.89 1.18
C LEU A 128 -22.62 5.86 2.25
N ARG A 129 -22.11 5.76 3.49
CA ARG A 129 -22.52 6.64 4.58
C ARG A 129 -22.08 8.09 4.38
N LEU A 130 -20.91 8.28 3.75
CA LEU A 130 -20.34 9.59 3.45
C LEU A 130 -20.77 10.11 2.07
N ASN A 131 -21.36 9.22 1.25
CA ASN A 131 -21.74 9.47 -0.15
C ASN A 131 -20.61 10.05 -1.00
N GLN A 132 -19.39 9.55 -0.80
CA GLN A 132 -18.20 10.02 -1.51
C GLN A 132 -17.29 8.88 -1.98
N ALA A 133 -16.39 9.21 -2.89
CA ALA A 133 -15.30 8.33 -3.32
C ALA A 133 -14.37 8.03 -2.14
N HIS A 134 -13.81 6.82 -2.13
CA HIS A 134 -12.86 6.42 -1.10
C HIS A 134 -11.92 5.34 -1.64
N MET A 135 -10.72 5.24 -1.10
CA MET A 135 -9.78 4.17 -1.40
C MET A 135 -9.39 3.40 -0.15
N VAL A 136 -9.30 2.08 -0.30
CA VAL A 136 -8.85 1.16 0.74
C VAL A 136 -7.86 0.16 0.18
N LEU A 137 -7.06 -0.47 1.03
CA LEU A 137 -6.30 -1.64 0.65
C LEU A 137 -7.11 -2.90 0.98
N THR A 138 -7.23 -3.80 0.00
CA THR A 138 -7.86 -5.12 0.21
C THR A 138 -6.80 -6.22 0.15
N TYR A 139 -6.88 -7.17 1.07
CA TYR A 139 -6.01 -8.34 1.14
C TYR A 139 -6.81 -9.63 0.95
N TYR A 140 -6.40 -10.45 0.01
CA TYR A 140 -6.99 -11.74 -0.35
C TYR A 140 -6.10 -12.88 0.17
N PRO A 141 -6.47 -13.60 1.24
CA PRO A 141 -5.68 -14.74 1.72
C PRO A 141 -5.60 -15.86 0.68
N ARG A 142 -6.62 -16.02 -0.14
CA ARG A 142 -6.71 -16.88 -1.33
C ARG A 142 -7.48 -16.14 -2.42
N PRO A 143 -7.30 -16.50 -3.71
CA PRO A 143 -7.93 -15.79 -4.84
C PRO A 143 -9.47 -15.71 -4.78
N ASP A 144 -10.11 -16.70 -4.19
CA ASP A 144 -11.57 -16.86 -4.05
C ASP A 144 -12.10 -16.41 -2.67
N ALA A 145 -11.23 -16.00 -1.77
CA ALA A 145 -11.62 -15.60 -0.42
C ALA A 145 -12.28 -14.23 -0.39
N VAL A 146 -13.17 -14.03 0.59
CA VAL A 146 -13.63 -12.69 0.97
C VAL A 146 -12.41 -11.89 1.45
N PRO A 147 -12.10 -10.75 0.83
CA PRO A 147 -10.91 -9.99 1.22
C PRO A 147 -11.09 -9.33 2.59
N LEU A 148 -9.96 -9.11 3.25
CA LEU A 148 -9.85 -8.23 4.41
C LEU A 148 -9.64 -6.79 3.92
N VAL A 149 -10.25 -5.84 4.61
CA VAL A 149 -10.19 -4.41 4.30
C VAL A 149 -9.31 -3.69 5.32
N LEU A 150 -8.25 -3.05 4.83
CA LEU A 150 -7.38 -2.16 5.58
C LEU A 150 -7.76 -0.72 5.21
N ASP A 151 -8.26 0.03 6.17
CA ASP A 151 -8.90 1.33 5.96
C ASP A 151 -8.33 2.36 6.96
N ASN A 152 -8.45 3.64 6.61
CA ASN A 152 -8.16 4.75 7.52
C ASN A 152 -9.43 5.25 8.26
N LEU A 153 -10.62 4.99 7.72
CA LEU A 153 -11.90 5.34 8.39
C LEU A 153 -12.23 4.39 9.53
N ILE A 154 -11.91 3.11 9.37
CA ILE A 154 -12.10 2.08 10.40
C ILE A 154 -10.76 1.39 10.65
N GLY A 155 -10.14 1.63 11.81
CA GLY A 155 -8.81 1.12 12.13
C GLY A 155 -8.72 -0.40 12.26
N SER A 156 -9.84 -1.08 12.55
CA SER A 156 -9.90 -2.54 12.60
C SER A 156 -9.91 -3.14 11.19
N ILE A 157 -9.10 -4.18 10.97
CA ILE A 157 -9.12 -4.94 9.72
C ILE A 157 -10.33 -5.88 9.77
N LEU A 158 -11.29 -5.67 8.90
CA LEU A 158 -12.54 -6.42 8.82
C LEU A 158 -12.70 -7.12 7.47
N PRO A 159 -13.39 -8.27 7.41
CA PRO A 159 -13.78 -8.86 6.13
C PRO A 159 -14.69 -7.91 5.34
N ALA A 160 -14.57 -7.89 4.01
CA ALA A 160 -15.42 -7.05 3.15
C ALA A 160 -16.93 -7.33 3.35
N SER A 161 -17.30 -8.55 3.74
CA SER A 161 -18.68 -8.90 4.09
C SER A 161 -19.24 -8.17 5.31
N GLN A 162 -18.37 -7.61 6.15
CA GLN A 162 -18.71 -6.78 7.32
C GLN A 162 -18.59 -5.27 7.03
N ARG A 163 -18.24 -4.90 5.81
CA ARG A 163 -18.07 -3.52 5.35
C ARG A 163 -19.17 -3.17 4.32
N SER A 164 -20.43 -3.34 4.74
CA SER A 164 -21.61 -2.97 3.94
C SER A 164 -21.73 -1.46 3.67
N ASP A 165 -20.91 -0.65 4.36
CA ASP A 165 -20.73 0.78 4.14
C ASP A 165 -19.89 1.10 2.89
N LEU A 166 -19.19 0.11 2.31
CA LEU A 166 -18.31 0.27 1.15
C LEU A 166 -18.86 -0.51 -0.07
N GLN A 167 -19.04 0.19 -1.17
CA GLN A 167 -19.41 -0.41 -2.46
C GLN A 167 -18.19 -0.40 -3.39
N PRO A 168 -17.58 -1.56 -3.73
CA PRO A 168 -16.42 -1.60 -4.61
C PRO A 168 -16.79 -1.23 -6.04
N VAL A 169 -15.90 -0.53 -6.73
CA VAL A 169 -16.04 -0.09 -8.13
C VAL A 169 -14.97 -0.73 -9.00
N TYR A 170 -13.69 -0.49 -8.68
CA TYR A 170 -12.56 -1.14 -9.33
C TYR A 170 -11.41 -1.30 -8.32
N ALA A 171 -10.44 -2.13 -8.69
CA ALA A 171 -9.24 -2.34 -7.90
C ALA A 171 -8.03 -2.47 -8.82
N PHE A 172 -6.84 -2.15 -8.32
CA PHE A 172 -5.58 -2.30 -9.04
C PHE A 172 -4.43 -2.61 -8.08
N ASN A 173 -3.32 -3.06 -8.66
CA ASN A 173 -2.02 -3.17 -8.00
C ASN A 173 -0.90 -3.02 -9.05
N GLY A 174 0.35 -3.34 -8.72
CA GLY A 174 1.47 -3.28 -9.69
C GLY A 174 1.33 -4.20 -10.90
N GLU A 175 0.42 -5.19 -10.89
CA GLU A 175 0.31 -6.25 -11.91
C GLU A 175 -0.97 -6.16 -12.74
N GLY A 176 -2.01 -5.48 -12.28
CA GLY A 176 -3.29 -5.51 -12.99
C GLY A 176 -4.34 -4.51 -12.52
N LEU A 177 -5.41 -4.46 -13.29
CA LEU A 177 -6.63 -3.70 -13.04
C LEU A 177 -7.82 -4.64 -13.08
N TRP A 178 -8.69 -4.55 -12.07
CA TRP A 178 -9.89 -5.38 -11.92
C TRP A 178 -11.13 -4.51 -11.78
N LEU A 179 -12.22 -4.89 -12.45
CA LEU A 179 -13.54 -4.34 -12.15
C LEU A 179 -14.21 -5.17 -11.05
N ALA A 180 -14.95 -4.49 -10.18
CA ALA A 180 -15.78 -5.18 -9.20
C ALA A 180 -16.87 -6.00 -9.93
N GLY A 181 -16.98 -7.30 -9.57
CA GLY A 181 -18.05 -8.15 -10.07
C GLY A 181 -19.34 -7.88 -9.29
N ASN A 182 -20.48 -8.06 -9.94
CA ASN A 182 -21.79 -8.04 -9.29
C ASN A 182 -21.97 -9.33 -8.48
N GLY A 183 -21.79 -9.30 -7.16
CA GLY A 183 -22.01 -10.43 -6.25
C GLY A 183 -20.74 -11.19 -5.83
N ALA A 184 -20.89 -12.36 -5.21
CA ALA A 184 -19.82 -13.21 -4.66
C ALA A 184 -18.85 -13.81 -5.71
N GLY A 185 -19.04 -13.50 -6.98
CA GLY A 185 -18.24 -14.02 -8.09
C GLY A 185 -17.14 -13.07 -8.52
N GLY A 186 -16.12 -12.89 -7.72
CA GLY A 186 -14.78 -12.41 -8.10
C GLY A 186 -14.70 -11.18 -9.03
N SER A 187 -13.72 -10.35 -8.78
CA SER A 187 -13.35 -9.23 -9.69
C SER A 187 -12.73 -9.78 -10.99
N LYS A 188 -13.16 -9.27 -12.15
CA LYS A 188 -12.59 -9.63 -13.44
C LYS A 188 -11.41 -8.72 -13.77
N GLN A 189 -10.24 -9.31 -14.05
CA GLN A 189 -9.11 -8.55 -14.56
C GLN A 189 -9.43 -8.03 -15.96
N VAL A 190 -9.29 -6.72 -16.17
CA VAL A 190 -9.65 -6.05 -17.42
C VAL A 190 -8.47 -5.34 -18.09
N GLY A 191 -7.32 -5.30 -17.43
CA GLY A 191 -6.15 -4.62 -17.97
C GLY A 191 -4.92 -4.68 -17.08
N ASP A 192 -3.92 -3.91 -17.48
CA ASP A 192 -2.66 -3.68 -16.79
C ASP A 192 -2.72 -2.30 -16.09
N SER A 193 -2.22 -2.22 -14.88
CA SER A 193 -2.06 -0.97 -14.12
C SER A 193 -1.12 0.05 -14.79
N LYS A 194 -0.31 -0.38 -15.75
CA LYS A 194 0.51 0.52 -16.59
C LYS A 194 -0.30 1.58 -17.32
N ARG A 195 -1.62 1.39 -17.45
CA ARG A 195 -2.55 2.38 -18.01
C ARG A 195 -2.99 3.45 -17.03
N LEU A 196 -2.70 3.29 -15.73
CA LEU A 196 -3.03 4.28 -14.70
C LEU A 196 -1.88 5.30 -14.60
N SER A 197 -2.05 6.46 -15.22
CA SER A 197 -1.00 7.49 -15.27
C SER A 197 -0.51 7.91 -13.88
N ARG A 198 -1.42 8.09 -12.91
CA ARG A 198 -1.07 8.45 -11.52
C ARG A 198 -0.23 7.38 -10.84
N TRP A 199 -0.52 6.10 -11.05
CA TRP A 199 0.30 5.02 -10.55
C TRP A 199 1.71 5.05 -11.14
N GLN A 200 1.83 5.31 -12.44
CA GLN A 200 3.14 5.44 -13.09
C GLN A 200 3.92 6.66 -12.57
N ASP A 201 3.26 7.77 -12.34
CA ASP A 201 3.88 8.98 -11.80
C ASP A 201 4.32 8.77 -10.34
N LEU A 202 3.54 8.06 -9.53
CA LEU A 202 3.92 7.62 -8.19
C LEU A 202 5.22 6.79 -8.21
N LEU A 203 5.30 5.77 -9.09
CA LEU A 203 6.49 4.93 -9.22
C LEU A 203 7.72 5.72 -9.65
N LYS A 204 7.58 6.71 -10.55
CA LYS A 204 8.68 7.61 -10.94
C LYS A 204 9.16 8.44 -9.75
N LYS A 205 8.26 8.98 -8.92
CA LYS A 205 8.60 9.70 -7.70
C LYS A 205 9.38 8.82 -6.73
N MET A 206 8.88 7.61 -6.45
CA MET A 206 9.56 6.64 -5.60
C MET A 206 10.96 6.28 -6.12
N LYS A 207 11.13 6.11 -7.43
CA LYS A 207 12.46 5.87 -8.04
C LYS A 207 13.39 7.06 -7.80
N ALA A 208 12.91 8.30 -7.94
CA ALA A 208 13.67 9.51 -7.65
C ALA A 208 14.06 9.63 -6.16
N GLU A 209 13.20 9.17 -5.25
CA GLU A 209 13.45 9.05 -3.82
C GLU A 209 14.48 7.97 -3.47
N GLY A 210 14.88 7.13 -4.42
CA GLY A 210 15.93 6.11 -4.25
C GLY A 210 15.43 4.71 -3.97
N PHE A 211 14.12 4.44 -4.12
CA PHE A 211 13.59 3.07 -4.02
C PHE A 211 14.06 2.22 -5.20
N PRO A 212 14.49 0.97 -4.97
CA PRO A 212 14.85 0.02 -6.02
C PRO A 212 13.56 -0.59 -6.60
N LEU A 213 12.93 0.13 -7.53
CA LEU A 213 11.78 -0.37 -8.27
C LEU A 213 12.26 -0.92 -9.61
N ASP A 214 12.00 -2.20 -9.86
CA ASP A 214 12.22 -2.83 -11.16
C ASP A 214 11.27 -2.22 -12.19
N GLU A 215 11.76 -2.06 -13.42
CA GLU A 215 11.00 -1.52 -14.56
C GLU A 215 9.95 -2.51 -15.06
#